data_d51473965a85eba983c5dda4d1581ba3
#
_entry.id   d51473965a85eba983c5dda4d1581ba3
#
_cell.length_a   1.000
_cell.length_b   1.000
_cell.length_c   1.000
_cell.angle_alpha   90.00
_cell.angle_beta   90.00
_cell.angle_gamma   90.00
#
_symmetry.space_group_name_H-M   'P 1'
#
loop_
_entity.id
_entity.type
_entity.pdbx_description
1 polymer ?
#
loop_
_entity_poly.entity_id
_entity_poly.type
_entity_poly.pdbx_seq_one_letter_code
_entity_poly.pdbx_strand_id
1 'polypeptide(L)'
;MDLKSINIELKNYSAEKWLNTKSEKLNYRLRVPDKIDKKKRYPLLVYFHGSGGRGDDNRSQLTDAGAIEAFYNQQLSINYNTYILAGQVPKNEKWVNVPWGSLTHKMPEISKSMRLLFDILDDIIENKDYRIDKNRVYTLGISMGGYGVWDAIQRRQNIFAAAVPICGGGDTSLCSNISSIPIWSWHGAKDQDISVQRSRAMHNGVLDAGGNPKYTEVKERGHDVWLDVWKEKSVWDWLFSKSL
;
A
#
# COMPACT_ATOMS: atom_id res chain seq x y z
N MET A 1 -15.53 13.90 2.73
CA MET A 1 -15.18 15.24 2.13
C MET A 1 -16.07 15.48 0.93
N ASP A 2 -16.39 16.74 0.62
CA ASP A 2 -17.02 17.07 -0.66
C ASP A 2 -15.96 17.17 -1.78
N LEU A 3 -16.41 17.21 -3.04
CA LEU A 3 -15.53 17.27 -4.21
C LEU A 3 -14.56 18.47 -4.19
N LYS A 4 -14.98 19.61 -3.62
CA LYS A 4 -14.15 20.81 -3.50
C LYS A 4 -13.01 20.57 -2.54
N SER A 5 -13.29 19.99 -1.38
CA SER A 5 -12.29 19.65 -0.35
C SER A 5 -11.31 18.58 -0.83
N ILE A 6 -11.79 17.55 -1.55
CA ILE A 6 -10.93 16.55 -2.20
C ILE A 6 -9.96 17.21 -3.19
N ASN A 7 -10.45 18.14 -4.01
CA ASN A 7 -9.62 18.86 -4.99
C ASN A 7 -8.57 19.76 -4.32
N ILE A 8 -8.90 20.33 -3.16
CA ILE A 8 -7.95 21.13 -2.37
C ILE A 8 -6.85 20.21 -1.81
N GLU A 9 -7.24 19.10 -1.20
CA GLU A 9 -6.26 18.16 -0.62
C GLU A 9 -5.36 17.54 -1.70
N LEU A 10 -5.88 17.21 -2.88
CA LEU A 10 -5.07 16.71 -4.00
C LEU A 10 -3.94 17.65 -4.42
N LYS A 11 -4.08 18.96 -4.20
CA LYS A 11 -3.01 19.93 -4.51
C LYS A 11 -1.81 19.79 -3.58
N ASN A 12 -1.98 19.18 -2.40
CA ASN A 12 -0.91 18.89 -1.47
C ASN A 12 -0.06 17.68 -1.90
N TYR A 13 -0.55 16.92 -2.91
CA TYR A 13 0.19 15.83 -3.52
C TYR A 13 0.74 16.29 -4.86
N SER A 14 2.07 16.34 -5.03
CA SER A 14 2.65 16.60 -6.33
C SER A 14 2.17 15.57 -7.35
N ALA A 15 1.91 16.01 -8.58
CA ALA A 15 1.52 15.10 -9.66
C ALA A 15 2.71 14.86 -10.57
N GLU A 16 3.33 13.71 -10.43
CA GLU A 16 4.59 13.37 -11.06
C GLU A 16 4.41 12.27 -12.11
N LYS A 17 5.39 12.15 -12.98
CA LYS A 17 5.48 11.09 -13.96
C LYS A 17 6.91 10.56 -13.98
N TRP A 18 7.07 9.31 -13.59
CA TRP A 18 8.33 8.62 -13.72
C TRP A 18 8.55 8.15 -15.16
N LEU A 19 9.73 8.37 -15.67
CA LEU A 19 10.14 7.90 -16.98
C LEU A 19 11.52 7.25 -16.83
N ASN A 20 11.64 5.96 -17.11
CA ASN A 20 12.92 5.28 -17.08
C ASN A 20 13.69 5.39 -18.42
N THR A 21 14.90 4.85 -18.45
CA THR A 21 15.78 4.86 -19.63
C THR A 21 15.22 4.08 -20.83
N LYS A 22 14.21 3.20 -20.60
CA LYS A 22 13.51 2.44 -21.65
C LYS A 22 12.23 3.12 -22.14
N SER A 23 12.01 4.39 -21.78
CA SER A 23 10.79 5.15 -22.09
C SER A 23 9.51 4.56 -21.50
N GLU A 24 9.62 3.68 -20.48
CA GLU A 24 8.48 3.21 -19.73
C GLU A 24 8.10 4.24 -18.66
N LYS A 25 6.82 4.40 -18.44
CA LYS A 25 6.30 5.45 -17.55
C LYS A 25 5.31 4.92 -16.52
N LEU A 26 5.31 5.55 -15.34
CA LEU A 26 4.28 5.41 -14.33
C LEU A 26 3.94 6.79 -13.76
N ASN A 27 2.67 7.12 -13.72
CA ASN A 27 2.20 8.29 -12.99
C ASN A 27 2.22 8.00 -11.49
N TYR A 28 2.56 9.00 -10.68
CA TYR A 28 2.46 8.87 -9.24
C TYR A 28 2.14 10.21 -8.57
N ARG A 29 1.68 10.14 -7.35
CA ARG A 29 1.49 11.27 -6.45
C ARG A 29 2.40 11.12 -5.25
N LEU A 30 3.02 12.23 -4.84
CA LEU A 30 3.85 12.30 -3.64
C LEU A 30 3.34 13.41 -2.72
N ARG A 31 2.89 13.03 -1.51
CA ARG A 31 2.58 13.97 -0.43
C ARG A 31 3.86 14.17 0.40
N VAL A 32 4.20 15.42 0.59
CA VAL A 32 5.32 15.81 1.47
C VAL A 32 4.75 16.14 2.86
N PRO A 33 5.43 15.82 3.97
CA PRO A 33 5.01 16.26 5.30
C PRO A 33 4.82 17.79 5.39
N ASP A 34 3.85 18.22 6.18
CA ASP A 34 3.54 19.66 6.29
C ASP A 34 4.67 20.50 6.91
N LYS A 35 5.47 19.85 7.78
CA LYS A 35 6.61 20.52 8.44
C LYS A 35 7.87 19.68 8.26
N ILE A 36 8.84 20.23 7.53
CA ILE A 36 10.15 19.63 7.32
C ILE A 36 11.20 20.34 8.16
N ASP A 37 11.80 19.60 9.10
CA ASP A 37 13.01 19.97 9.81
C ASP A 37 14.21 19.29 9.12
N LYS A 38 15.15 20.09 8.61
CA LYS A 38 16.33 19.59 7.89
C LYS A 38 17.26 18.71 8.75
N LYS A 39 17.05 18.64 10.07
CA LYS A 39 17.81 17.78 11.00
C LYS A 39 17.14 16.43 11.24
N LYS A 40 15.90 16.23 10.80
CA LYS A 40 15.12 15.01 11.01
C LYS A 40 14.99 14.18 9.74
N ARG A 41 14.65 12.90 9.92
CA ARG A 41 14.22 11.98 8.86
C ARG A 41 12.76 11.61 9.08
N TYR A 42 12.07 11.29 7.99
CA TYR A 42 10.62 11.16 7.97
C TYR A 42 10.19 9.79 7.44
N PRO A 43 9.12 9.21 7.98
CA PRO A 43 8.55 7.97 7.46
C PRO A 43 8.01 8.16 6.04
N LEU A 44 7.88 7.04 5.32
CA LEU A 44 7.27 6.98 4.00
C LEU A 44 6.21 5.88 3.99
N LEU A 45 4.98 6.22 3.60
CA LEU A 45 3.91 5.28 3.32
C LEU A 45 3.79 5.08 1.80
N VAL A 46 3.93 3.84 1.34
CA VAL A 46 3.66 3.44 -0.05
C VAL A 46 2.25 2.88 -0.12
N TYR A 47 1.37 3.56 -0.85
CA TYR A 47 -0.03 3.18 -1.01
C TYR A 47 -0.28 2.50 -2.35
N PHE A 48 -0.89 1.32 -2.30
CA PHE A 48 -1.31 0.53 -3.45
C PHE A 48 -2.84 0.61 -3.60
N HIS A 49 -3.31 1.29 -4.63
CA HIS A 49 -4.74 1.47 -4.91
C HIS A 49 -5.43 0.20 -5.42
N GLY A 50 -6.74 0.13 -5.27
CA GLY A 50 -7.61 -0.90 -5.84
C GLY A 50 -7.76 -0.79 -7.37
N SER A 51 -8.53 -1.69 -7.96
CA SER A 51 -8.74 -1.71 -9.41
C SER A 51 -9.42 -0.45 -9.97
N GLY A 52 -10.24 0.23 -9.17
CA GLY A 52 -10.89 1.48 -9.55
C GLY A 52 -9.95 2.68 -9.67
N GLY A 53 -8.79 2.63 -9.00
CA GLY A 53 -7.77 3.67 -9.09
C GLY A 53 -6.91 3.63 -10.36
N ARG A 54 -7.10 2.61 -11.22
CA ARG A 54 -6.37 2.49 -12.50
C ARG A 54 -6.71 3.62 -13.46
N GLY A 55 -5.72 4.06 -14.21
CA GLY A 55 -5.91 5.12 -15.20
C GLY A 55 -4.61 5.80 -15.60
N ASP A 56 -4.75 7.01 -16.13
CA ASP A 56 -3.67 7.90 -16.53
C ASP A 56 -3.91 9.36 -16.11
N ASP A 57 -4.96 9.59 -15.32
CA ASP A 57 -5.40 10.89 -14.84
C ASP A 57 -4.56 11.42 -13.66
N ASN A 58 -3.68 10.59 -13.14
CA ASN A 58 -2.86 10.84 -11.95
C ASN A 58 -3.69 11.38 -10.76
N ARG A 59 -4.91 10.86 -10.58
CA ARG A 59 -5.88 11.29 -9.58
C ARG A 59 -6.61 10.11 -8.95
N SER A 60 -7.14 9.19 -9.79
CA SER A 60 -8.02 8.10 -9.36
C SER A 60 -7.35 7.17 -8.35
N GLN A 61 -6.01 7.00 -8.38
CA GLN A 61 -5.29 6.21 -7.40
C GLN A 61 -5.49 6.65 -5.95
N LEU A 62 -5.82 7.93 -5.71
CA LEU A 62 -6.08 8.47 -4.38
C LEU A 62 -7.56 8.69 -4.10
N THR A 63 -8.36 8.99 -5.13
CA THR A 63 -9.78 9.31 -4.94
C THR A 63 -10.69 8.09 -4.99
N ASP A 64 -10.24 6.99 -5.61
CA ASP A 64 -10.95 5.71 -5.55
C ASP A 64 -10.95 5.17 -4.12
N ALA A 65 -12.05 4.54 -3.72
CA ALA A 65 -12.22 3.94 -2.40
C ALA A 65 -11.98 4.87 -1.19
N GLY A 66 -11.94 6.19 -1.40
CA GLY A 66 -11.85 7.19 -0.33
C GLY A 66 -10.49 7.27 0.37
N ALA A 67 -9.41 6.83 -0.26
CA ALA A 67 -8.08 6.81 0.36
C ALA A 67 -7.60 8.22 0.76
N ILE A 68 -7.75 9.22 -0.12
CA ILE A 68 -7.35 10.59 0.17
C ILE A 68 -8.09 11.17 1.37
N GLU A 69 -9.39 10.84 1.49
CA GLU A 69 -10.22 11.27 2.62
C GLU A 69 -9.75 10.61 3.92
N ALA A 70 -9.40 9.32 3.87
CA ALA A 70 -8.87 8.61 5.01
C ALA A 70 -7.55 9.22 5.47
N PHE A 71 -6.61 9.47 4.57
CA PHE A 71 -5.31 10.07 4.88
C PHE A 71 -5.44 11.48 5.46
N TYR A 72 -6.38 12.26 4.93
CA TYR A 72 -6.71 13.59 5.45
C TYR A 72 -7.35 13.52 6.84
N ASN A 73 -8.39 12.68 7.02
CA ASN A 73 -9.12 12.57 8.29
C ASN A 73 -8.23 12.02 9.41
N GLN A 74 -7.30 11.12 9.11
CA GLN A 74 -6.29 10.63 10.05
C GLN A 74 -5.12 11.60 10.23
N GLN A 75 -5.11 12.70 9.44
CA GLN A 75 -4.06 13.72 9.50
C GLN A 75 -2.65 13.13 9.40
N LEU A 76 -2.43 12.20 8.45
CA LEU A 76 -1.19 11.43 8.37
C LEU A 76 0.04 12.32 8.22
N SER A 77 -0.06 13.40 7.44
CA SER A 77 1.03 14.37 7.24
C SER A 77 1.34 15.24 8.48
N ILE A 78 0.43 15.26 9.46
CA ILE A 78 0.55 16.05 10.70
C ILE A 78 0.91 15.14 11.87
N ASN A 79 0.06 14.12 12.14
CA ASN A 79 0.18 13.25 13.32
C ASN A 79 1.42 12.35 13.25
N TYR A 80 1.72 11.84 12.04
CA TYR A 80 2.86 10.94 11.82
C TYR A 80 3.96 11.60 10.99
N ASN A 81 3.70 12.81 10.48
CA ASN A 81 4.63 13.61 9.68
C ASN A 81 5.28 12.79 8.55
N THR A 82 4.44 12.06 7.79
CA THR A 82 4.86 11.05 6.81
C THR A 82 4.76 11.55 5.37
N TYR A 83 5.68 11.09 4.53
CA TYR A 83 5.48 11.10 3.09
C TYR A 83 4.47 10.05 2.68
N ILE A 84 3.71 10.29 1.61
CA ILE A 84 2.80 9.30 1.02
C ILE A 84 3.09 9.22 -0.47
N LEU A 85 3.52 8.05 -0.92
CA LEU A 85 3.73 7.71 -2.33
C LEU A 85 2.56 6.88 -2.83
N ALA A 86 1.90 7.32 -3.90
CA ALA A 86 0.81 6.60 -4.56
C ALA A 86 1.05 6.54 -6.07
N GLY A 87 1.54 5.41 -6.57
CA GLY A 87 1.65 5.12 -8.01
C GLY A 87 0.27 4.87 -8.62
N GLN A 88 0.13 5.09 -9.93
CA GLN A 88 -1.10 4.79 -10.67
C GLN A 88 -0.86 3.73 -11.74
N VAL A 89 -1.46 2.56 -11.55
CA VAL A 89 -1.45 1.48 -12.54
C VAL A 89 -2.28 1.88 -13.77
N PRO A 90 -1.78 1.72 -15.00
CA PRO A 90 -2.55 1.94 -16.22
C PRO A 90 -3.81 1.07 -16.28
N LYS A 91 -4.82 1.51 -17.02
CA LYS A 91 -6.17 0.90 -17.06
C LYS A 91 -6.15 -0.61 -17.35
N ASN A 92 -5.25 -1.08 -18.20
CA ASN A 92 -5.16 -2.48 -18.63
C ASN A 92 -4.06 -3.28 -17.91
N GLU A 93 -3.47 -2.74 -16.85
CA GLU A 93 -2.42 -3.39 -16.06
C GLU A 93 -2.90 -3.72 -14.64
N LYS A 94 -2.06 -4.45 -13.90
CA LYS A 94 -2.26 -4.80 -12.49
C LYS A 94 -0.96 -4.59 -11.72
N TRP A 95 -1.07 -4.47 -10.38
CA TRP A 95 0.11 -4.57 -9.53
C TRP A 95 0.76 -5.94 -9.61
N VAL A 96 -0.06 -6.99 -9.66
CA VAL A 96 0.37 -8.39 -9.75
C VAL A 96 -0.46 -9.09 -10.83
N ASN A 97 0.19 -9.74 -11.79
CA ASN A 97 -0.47 -10.39 -12.94
C ASN A 97 -1.04 -11.76 -12.58
N VAL A 98 -2.04 -11.78 -11.69
CA VAL A 98 -2.71 -13.00 -11.23
C VAL A 98 -4.22 -12.91 -11.38
N PRO A 99 -4.93 -14.05 -11.51
CA PRO A 99 -6.40 -14.09 -11.44
C PRO A 99 -6.85 -13.81 -10.00
N TRP A 100 -7.71 -12.82 -9.79
CA TRP A 100 -8.20 -12.48 -8.44
C TRP A 100 -9.18 -13.52 -7.88
N GLY A 101 -9.91 -14.22 -8.74
CA GLY A 101 -10.83 -15.30 -8.35
C GLY A 101 -10.16 -16.62 -7.96
N SER A 102 -8.84 -16.78 -8.18
CA SER A 102 -8.13 -17.99 -7.75
C SER A 102 -7.89 -17.97 -6.25
N LEU A 103 -8.04 -19.12 -5.57
CA LEU A 103 -7.79 -19.24 -4.12
C LEU A 103 -6.30 -19.17 -3.76
N THR A 104 -5.43 -19.50 -4.69
CA THR A 104 -3.97 -19.47 -4.52
C THR A 104 -3.31 -18.96 -5.79
N HIS A 105 -2.06 -18.51 -5.68
CA HIS A 105 -1.19 -18.27 -6.84
C HIS A 105 0.26 -18.42 -6.43
N LYS A 106 1.11 -18.70 -7.39
CA LYS A 106 2.56 -18.53 -7.27
C LYS A 106 2.93 -17.14 -7.70
N MET A 107 3.96 -16.57 -7.10
CA MET A 107 4.46 -15.25 -7.47
C MET A 107 4.83 -15.22 -8.96
N PRO A 108 4.17 -14.38 -9.78
CA PRO A 108 4.48 -14.26 -11.20
C PRO A 108 5.75 -13.43 -11.43
N GLU A 109 6.15 -13.31 -12.69
CA GLU A 109 7.10 -12.27 -13.09
C GLU A 109 6.59 -10.90 -12.62
N ILE A 110 7.54 -10.05 -12.20
CA ILE A 110 7.20 -8.71 -11.71
C ILE A 110 6.47 -7.90 -12.79
N SER A 111 5.34 -7.33 -12.45
CA SER A 111 4.62 -6.48 -13.40
C SER A 111 5.41 -5.20 -13.70
N LYS A 112 5.17 -4.61 -14.88
CA LYS A 112 5.78 -3.33 -15.25
C LYS A 112 5.46 -2.24 -14.21
N SER A 113 4.20 -2.14 -13.79
CA SER A 113 3.78 -1.14 -12.81
C SER A 113 4.45 -1.31 -11.44
N MET A 114 4.61 -2.56 -10.97
CA MET A 114 5.32 -2.82 -9.70
C MET A 114 6.81 -2.48 -9.81
N ARG A 115 7.46 -2.88 -10.91
CA ARG A 115 8.88 -2.58 -11.13
C ARG A 115 9.12 -1.07 -11.17
N LEU A 116 8.32 -0.32 -11.93
CA LEU A 116 8.44 1.14 -12.00
C LEU A 116 8.14 1.82 -10.67
N LEU A 117 7.20 1.30 -9.86
CA LEU A 117 6.97 1.81 -8.51
C LEU A 117 8.18 1.57 -7.60
N PHE A 118 8.88 0.43 -7.75
CA PHE A 118 10.12 0.19 -7.02
C PHE A 118 11.24 1.13 -7.46
N ASP A 119 11.37 1.42 -8.76
CA ASP A 119 12.34 2.41 -9.26
C ASP A 119 12.07 3.80 -8.64
N ILE A 120 10.80 4.22 -8.58
CA ILE A 120 10.37 5.48 -7.93
C ILE A 120 10.68 5.45 -6.43
N LEU A 121 10.37 4.35 -5.76
CA LEU A 121 10.60 4.18 -4.33
C LEU A 121 12.10 4.30 -4.00
N ASP A 122 12.95 3.65 -4.79
CA ASP A 122 14.40 3.72 -4.61
C ASP A 122 14.94 5.14 -4.82
N ASP A 123 14.47 5.83 -5.86
CA ASP A 123 14.83 7.23 -6.12
C ASP A 123 14.43 8.14 -4.96
N ILE A 124 13.20 8.00 -4.44
CA ILE A 124 12.71 8.79 -3.29
C ILE A 124 13.52 8.49 -2.03
N ILE A 125 13.84 7.23 -1.75
CA ILE A 125 14.60 6.82 -0.57
C ILE A 125 16.05 7.32 -0.61
N GLU A 126 16.67 7.30 -1.79
CA GLU A 126 18.07 7.71 -1.97
C GLU A 126 18.21 9.23 -2.13
N ASN A 127 17.16 9.93 -2.52
CA ASN A 127 17.16 11.39 -2.68
C ASN A 127 17.30 12.08 -1.33
N LYS A 128 18.42 12.77 -1.14
CA LYS A 128 18.78 13.44 0.13
C LYS A 128 17.83 14.60 0.48
N ASP A 129 17.12 15.15 -0.49
CA ASP A 129 16.22 16.29 -0.27
C ASP A 129 14.93 15.85 0.44
N TYR A 130 14.47 14.59 0.22
CA TYR A 130 13.29 14.04 0.92
C TYR A 130 13.58 13.60 2.35
N ARG A 131 14.83 13.27 2.70
CA ARG A 131 15.23 12.87 4.05
C ARG A 131 14.40 11.72 4.62
N ILE A 132 14.16 10.71 3.81
CA ILE A 132 13.41 9.52 4.21
C ILE A 132 14.16 8.77 5.32
N ASP A 133 13.43 8.33 6.33
CA ASP A 133 13.90 7.37 7.32
C ASP A 133 13.78 5.96 6.75
N LYS A 134 14.91 5.39 6.31
CA LYS A 134 14.95 4.06 5.69
C LYS A 134 14.44 2.95 6.60
N ASN A 135 14.44 3.17 7.91
CA ASN A 135 13.91 2.22 8.89
C ASN A 135 12.39 2.34 9.08
N ARG A 136 11.74 3.37 8.51
CA ARG A 136 10.31 3.64 8.65
C ARG A 136 9.62 3.80 7.31
N VAL A 137 9.77 2.80 6.45
CA VAL A 137 9.05 2.68 5.18
C VAL A 137 7.92 1.67 5.37
N TYR A 138 6.70 2.08 5.10
CA TYR A 138 5.49 1.29 5.31
C TYR A 138 4.74 1.06 4.02
N THR A 139 3.91 0.02 3.98
CA THR A 139 3.04 -0.22 2.84
C THR A 139 1.62 -0.57 3.27
N LEU A 140 0.66 -0.06 2.52
CA LEU A 140 -0.77 -0.30 2.70
C LEU A 140 -1.45 -0.36 1.33
N GLY A 141 -2.43 -1.26 1.16
CA GLY A 141 -3.16 -1.34 -0.10
C GLY A 141 -4.42 -2.17 -0.01
N ILE A 142 -5.36 -1.87 -0.91
CA ILE A 142 -6.71 -2.46 -0.92
C ILE A 142 -6.94 -3.29 -2.18
N SER A 143 -7.67 -4.41 -2.09
CA SER A 143 -8.12 -5.19 -3.24
C SER A 143 -6.94 -5.58 -4.15
N MET A 144 -6.93 -5.15 -5.42
CA MET A 144 -5.77 -5.25 -6.31
C MET A 144 -4.48 -4.74 -5.64
N GLY A 145 -4.57 -3.66 -4.86
CA GLY A 145 -3.45 -3.13 -4.08
C GLY A 145 -3.09 -3.99 -2.87
N GLY A 146 -4.04 -4.73 -2.29
CA GLY A 146 -3.76 -5.73 -1.26
C GLY A 146 -2.87 -6.87 -1.78
N TYR A 147 -3.08 -7.32 -3.03
CA TYR A 147 -2.13 -8.19 -3.73
C TYR A 147 -0.79 -7.49 -3.93
N GLY A 148 -0.82 -6.21 -4.32
CA GLY A 148 0.39 -5.39 -4.48
C GLY A 148 1.23 -5.33 -3.21
N VAL A 149 0.60 -5.16 -2.04
CA VAL A 149 1.30 -5.14 -0.74
C VAL A 149 1.97 -6.50 -0.45
N TRP A 150 1.23 -7.61 -0.61
CA TRP A 150 1.79 -8.94 -0.40
C TRP A 150 2.98 -9.21 -1.34
N ASP A 151 2.83 -8.90 -2.63
CA ASP A 151 3.89 -9.08 -3.63
C ASP A 151 5.11 -8.20 -3.32
N ALA A 152 4.88 -6.94 -2.92
CA ALA A 152 5.95 -6.00 -2.60
C ALA A 152 6.81 -6.46 -1.42
N ILE A 153 6.18 -6.88 -0.31
CA ILE A 153 6.93 -7.35 0.86
C ILE A 153 7.61 -8.70 0.62
N GLN A 154 7.03 -9.56 -0.22
CA GLN A 154 7.64 -10.84 -0.60
C GLN A 154 8.84 -10.68 -1.56
N ARG A 155 8.87 -9.60 -2.37
CA ARG A 155 10.02 -9.29 -3.24
C ARG A 155 11.11 -8.49 -2.55
N ARG A 156 10.74 -7.62 -1.60
CA ARG A 156 11.66 -6.64 -0.99
C ARG A 156 11.52 -6.63 0.53
N GLN A 157 11.92 -7.74 1.16
CA GLN A 157 11.73 -8.01 2.59
C GLN A 157 12.39 -6.98 3.51
N ASN A 158 13.50 -6.37 3.08
CA ASN A 158 14.33 -5.49 3.91
C ASN A 158 13.98 -4.00 3.75
N ILE A 159 12.89 -3.67 3.06
CA ILE A 159 12.48 -2.28 2.83
C ILE A 159 11.38 -1.85 3.78
N PHE A 160 10.43 -2.74 4.05
CA PHE A 160 9.20 -2.37 4.74
C PHE A 160 9.24 -2.73 6.22
N ALA A 161 9.12 -1.70 7.08
CA ALA A 161 9.03 -1.85 8.53
C ALA A 161 7.69 -2.44 8.99
N ALA A 162 6.63 -2.27 8.22
CA ALA A 162 5.34 -2.91 8.43
C ALA A 162 4.45 -2.84 7.17
N ALA A 163 3.43 -3.72 7.12
CA ALA A 163 2.51 -3.83 6.00
C ALA A 163 1.06 -4.01 6.44
N VAL A 164 0.12 -3.36 5.73
CA VAL A 164 -1.32 -3.50 5.92
C VAL A 164 -1.97 -3.92 4.58
N PRO A 165 -1.97 -5.21 4.23
CA PRO A 165 -2.71 -5.71 3.07
C PRO A 165 -4.20 -5.87 3.41
N ILE A 166 -5.08 -5.28 2.59
CA ILE A 166 -6.52 -5.29 2.78
C ILE A 166 -7.19 -6.03 1.62
N CYS A 167 -8.02 -7.04 1.93
CA CYS A 167 -8.76 -7.90 0.99
C CYS A 167 -7.93 -8.30 -0.25
N GLY A 168 -6.76 -8.88 -0.02
CA GLY A 168 -5.84 -9.36 -1.06
C GLY A 168 -5.26 -10.72 -0.72
N GLY A 169 -4.24 -11.14 -1.48
CA GLY A 169 -3.52 -12.39 -1.23
C GLY A 169 -2.13 -12.39 -1.86
N GLY A 170 -1.26 -13.25 -1.36
CA GLY A 170 0.11 -13.46 -1.83
C GLY A 170 0.39 -14.92 -2.18
N ASP A 171 1.64 -15.23 -2.46
CA ASP A 171 2.15 -16.59 -2.59
C ASP A 171 2.45 -17.17 -1.20
N THR A 172 1.65 -18.14 -0.77
CA THR A 172 1.80 -18.75 0.56
C THR A 172 3.13 -19.50 0.73
N SER A 173 3.75 -19.97 -0.36
CA SER A 173 5.03 -20.65 -0.29
C SER A 173 6.22 -19.73 0.04
N LEU A 174 6.01 -18.42 0.00
CA LEU A 174 7.02 -17.40 0.33
C LEU A 174 6.79 -16.75 1.70
N CYS A 175 5.89 -17.29 2.52
CA CYS A 175 5.60 -16.73 3.85
C CYS A 175 6.83 -16.74 4.79
N SER A 176 7.74 -17.70 4.64
CA SER A 176 8.97 -17.73 5.40
C SER A 176 9.88 -16.50 5.18
N ASN A 177 9.82 -15.93 3.98
CA ASN A 177 10.64 -14.76 3.63
C ASN A 177 10.16 -13.46 4.30
N ILE A 178 8.91 -13.45 4.78
CA ILE A 178 8.26 -12.27 5.36
C ILE A 178 7.83 -12.48 6.82
N SER A 179 8.24 -13.58 7.45
CA SER A 179 7.82 -13.94 8.80
C SER A 179 8.30 -12.93 9.88
N SER A 180 9.38 -12.21 9.62
CA SER A 180 9.89 -11.15 10.50
C SER A 180 9.20 -9.79 10.32
N ILE A 181 8.46 -9.59 9.22
CA ILE A 181 7.80 -8.31 8.94
C ILE A 181 6.53 -8.19 9.79
N PRO A 182 6.33 -7.10 10.54
CA PRO A 182 5.05 -6.80 11.15
C PRO A 182 3.95 -6.62 10.09
N ILE A 183 2.93 -7.50 10.11
CA ILE A 183 1.83 -7.49 9.15
C ILE A 183 0.51 -7.43 9.91
N TRP A 184 -0.41 -6.56 9.46
CA TRP A 184 -1.79 -6.56 9.94
C TRP A 184 -2.74 -6.62 8.76
N SER A 185 -3.19 -7.81 8.40
CA SER A 185 -4.10 -8.01 7.29
C SER A 185 -5.57 -7.88 7.69
N TRP A 186 -6.39 -7.38 6.76
CA TRP A 186 -7.82 -7.15 6.95
C TRP A 186 -8.63 -7.76 5.81
N HIS A 187 -9.80 -8.36 6.13
CA HIS A 187 -10.71 -8.89 5.11
C HIS A 187 -12.17 -8.87 5.60
N GLY A 188 -13.11 -8.65 4.67
CA GLY A 188 -14.52 -8.82 4.93
C GLY A 188 -14.93 -10.29 4.80
N ALA A 189 -15.62 -10.86 5.80
CA ALA A 189 -16.01 -12.26 5.78
C ALA A 189 -17.03 -12.59 4.66
N LYS A 190 -17.76 -11.58 4.18
CA LYS A 190 -18.77 -11.70 3.10
C LYS A 190 -18.25 -11.21 1.75
N ASP A 191 -16.92 -11.07 1.57
CA ASP A 191 -16.32 -10.65 0.32
C ASP A 191 -16.60 -11.67 -0.79
N GLN A 192 -17.28 -11.20 -1.85
CA GLN A 192 -17.63 -12.00 -3.03
C GLN A 192 -16.73 -11.74 -4.24
N ASP A 193 -15.90 -10.69 -4.19
CA ASP A 193 -14.96 -10.36 -5.26
C ASP A 193 -13.63 -11.07 -5.07
N ILE A 194 -13.11 -11.09 -3.83
CA ILE A 194 -11.88 -11.78 -3.44
C ILE A 194 -12.17 -12.66 -2.22
N SER A 195 -12.02 -13.96 -2.38
CA SER A 195 -12.29 -14.91 -1.30
C SER A 195 -11.48 -14.57 -0.04
N VAL A 196 -12.17 -14.52 1.10
CA VAL A 196 -11.56 -14.33 2.43
C VAL A 196 -10.48 -15.38 2.74
N GLN A 197 -10.57 -16.56 2.11
CA GLN A 197 -9.55 -17.61 2.22
C GLN A 197 -8.16 -17.15 1.79
N ARG A 198 -8.07 -16.14 0.92
CA ARG A 198 -6.79 -15.55 0.50
C ARG A 198 -6.03 -14.95 1.68
N SER A 199 -6.69 -14.11 2.49
CA SER A 199 -6.07 -13.50 3.68
C SER A 199 -5.85 -14.52 4.80
N ARG A 200 -6.79 -15.46 5.00
CA ARG A 200 -6.62 -16.55 5.99
C ARG A 200 -5.40 -17.39 5.69
N ALA A 201 -5.22 -17.79 4.40
CA ALA A 201 -4.07 -18.59 3.98
C ALA A 201 -2.73 -17.85 4.17
N MET A 202 -2.68 -16.56 3.86
CA MET A 202 -1.47 -15.76 4.09
C MET A 202 -1.17 -15.59 5.57
N HIS A 203 -2.18 -15.30 6.39
CA HIS A 203 -2.05 -15.20 7.84
C HIS A 203 -1.50 -16.50 8.44
N ASN A 204 -2.12 -17.63 8.14
CA ASN A 204 -1.70 -18.93 8.62
C ASN A 204 -0.28 -19.27 8.12
N GLY A 205 0.02 -19.03 6.84
CA GLY A 205 1.35 -19.29 6.29
C GLY A 205 2.46 -18.49 6.96
N VAL A 206 2.19 -17.25 7.37
CA VAL A 206 3.16 -16.44 8.13
C VAL A 206 3.30 -16.95 9.57
N LEU A 207 2.18 -17.37 10.23
CA LEU A 207 2.23 -18.03 11.55
C LEU A 207 3.02 -19.33 11.50
N ASP A 208 2.76 -20.21 10.54
CA ASP A 208 3.44 -21.50 10.35
C ASP A 208 4.94 -21.30 10.09
N ALA A 209 5.32 -20.18 9.50
CA ALA A 209 6.71 -19.77 9.29
C ALA A 209 7.37 -19.11 10.52
N GLY A 210 6.69 -19.11 11.68
CA GLY A 210 7.20 -18.55 12.93
C GLY A 210 7.03 -17.05 13.09
N GLY A 211 6.28 -16.38 12.20
CA GLY A 211 5.96 -14.97 12.32
C GLY A 211 4.80 -14.69 13.30
N ASN A 212 4.53 -13.44 13.56
CA ASN A 212 3.44 -13.01 14.45
C ASN A 212 2.55 -11.95 13.77
N PRO A 213 1.84 -12.31 12.67
CA PRO A 213 0.97 -11.39 11.98
C PRO A 213 -0.31 -11.13 12.76
N LYS A 214 -0.88 -9.92 12.60
CA LYS A 214 -2.24 -9.62 13.03
C LYS A 214 -3.22 -9.86 11.88
N TYR A 215 -4.42 -10.33 12.21
CA TYR A 215 -5.50 -10.51 11.24
C TYR A 215 -6.82 -10.02 11.84
N THR A 216 -7.55 -9.23 11.06
CA THR A 216 -8.90 -8.79 11.40
C THR A 216 -9.85 -9.21 10.27
N GLU A 217 -10.81 -10.06 10.61
CA GLU A 217 -11.89 -10.44 9.73
C GLU A 217 -13.19 -9.78 10.20
N VAL A 218 -13.76 -8.93 9.36
CA VAL A 218 -14.97 -8.18 9.71
C VAL A 218 -16.19 -8.96 9.23
N LYS A 219 -16.95 -9.55 10.16
CA LYS A 219 -18.04 -10.51 9.88
C LYS A 219 -19.12 -9.96 8.95
N GLU A 220 -19.46 -8.68 9.08
CA GLU A 220 -20.56 -8.07 8.33
C GLU A 220 -20.12 -7.34 7.05
N ARG A 221 -18.81 -7.29 6.77
CA ARG A 221 -18.26 -6.62 5.58
C ARG A 221 -18.07 -7.56 4.40
N GLY A 222 -18.31 -7.00 3.23
CA GLY A 222 -17.95 -7.54 1.93
C GLY A 222 -16.58 -7.02 1.48
N HIS A 223 -16.46 -6.74 0.18
CA HIS A 223 -15.22 -6.26 -0.42
C HIS A 223 -14.81 -4.86 0.03
N ASP A 224 -15.70 -4.12 0.63
CA ASP A 224 -15.52 -2.71 1.08
C ASP A 224 -14.90 -2.57 2.49
N VAL A 225 -14.28 -3.60 3.03
CA VAL A 225 -13.71 -3.64 4.40
C VAL A 225 -12.70 -2.53 4.67
N TRP A 226 -12.08 -1.94 3.65
CA TRP A 226 -11.20 -0.78 3.82
C TRP A 226 -11.89 0.42 4.45
N LEU A 227 -13.23 0.55 4.35
CA LEU A 227 -13.98 1.62 4.99
C LEU A 227 -13.89 1.58 6.52
N ASP A 228 -13.69 0.37 7.09
CA ASP A 228 -13.44 0.22 8.52
C ASP A 228 -11.98 0.55 8.85
N VAL A 229 -11.04 0.09 8.04
CA VAL A 229 -9.60 0.40 8.20
C VAL A 229 -9.35 1.91 8.15
N TRP A 230 -10.03 2.64 7.24
CA TRP A 230 -9.90 4.10 7.12
C TRP A 230 -10.25 4.85 8.41
N LYS A 231 -11.17 4.31 9.21
CA LYS A 231 -11.65 4.91 10.46
C LYS A 231 -10.91 4.40 11.70
N GLU A 232 -10.26 3.26 11.60
CA GLU A 232 -9.65 2.57 12.74
C GLU A 232 -8.28 3.18 13.06
N LYS A 233 -8.28 4.15 13.99
CA LYS A 233 -7.05 4.86 14.40
C LYS A 233 -5.95 3.91 14.88
N SER A 234 -6.30 2.79 15.52
CA SER A 234 -5.33 1.83 16.03
C SER A 234 -4.49 1.18 14.94
N VAL A 235 -4.99 1.07 13.70
CA VAL A 235 -4.21 0.58 12.55
C VAL A 235 -3.08 1.56 12.22
N TRP A 236 -3.38 2.85 12.20
CA TRP A 236 -2.41 3.89 11.87
C TRP A 236 -1.36 4.03 12.97
N ASP A 237 -1.79 4.08 14.24
CA ASP A 237 -0.86 4.11 15.38
C ASP A 237 0.05 2.88 15.38
N TRP A 238 -0.50 1.69 15.12
CA TRP A 238 0.27 0.47 15.03
C TRP A 238 1.26 0.50 13.86
N LEU A 239 0.83 0.91 12.67
CA LEU A 239 1.66 0.96 11.47
C LEU A 239 2.87 1.86 11.70
N PHE A 240 2.63 3.09 12.14
CA PHE A 240 3.70 4.08 12.34
C PHE A 240 4.53 3.86 13.62
N SER A 241 4.15 2.92 14.48
CA SER A 241 4.96 2.51 15.63
C SER A 241 6.09 1.53 15.29
N LYS A 242 6.11 0.97 14.06
CA LYS A 242 7.08 -0.04 13.66
C LYS A 242 8.33 0.57 13.05
N SER A 243 9.44 -0.14 13.18
CA SER A 243 10.75 0.21 12.62
C SER A 243 11.50 -1.08 12.28
N LEU A 244 12.34 -1.04 11.26
CA LEU A 244 13.32 -2.10 10.95
C LEU A 244 14.38 -2.19 12.05
#